data_943405656b4bb43b55552268de68c3ef
#
_entry.id   943405656b4bb43b55552268de68c3ef
#
_cell.length_a   1.000
_cell.length_b   1.000
_cell.length_c   1.000
_cell.angle_alpha   90.00
_cell.angle_beta   90.00
_cell.angle_gamma   90.00
#
_symmetry.space_group_name_H-M   'P 1'
#
loop_
_entity.id
_entity.type
_entity.pdbx_description
1 polymer ?
#
loop_
_entity_poly.entity_id
_entity_poly.type
_entity_poly.pdbx_seq_one_letter_code
_entity_poly.pdbx_strand_id
1 'polypeptide(L)'
;MISAAQSRTAILRNLSSLSSLSTIQSLVWGGKVEQILYEPRKTTAIIRFMNGDSCQRFIAATANGIKMPGQDRIIFVDQDPSPNSSNDLLRGLIDMGATRCIRAVGADEDWPENSLLSVARGRGKARVVDRIVQGKDRNGVCDVRSFLYIHWLTPTG
;
A
#
# COMPACT_ATOMS: atom_id res chain seq x y z
N MET A 1 19.60 12.24 12.92
CA MET A 1 19.32 13.31 11.93
C MET A 1 17.83 13.43 11.72
N ILE A 2 17.26 14.57 12.02
CA ILE A 2 15.86 14.86 11.67
C ILE A 2 15.83 15.04 10.17
N SER A 3 15.09 14.19 9.46
CA SER A 3 14.93 14.34 8.02
C SER A 3 14.18 15.65 7.73
N ALA A 4 14.72 16.46 6.83
CA ALA A 4 14.05 17.69 6.42
C ALA A 4 12.63 17.38 5.92
N ALA A 5 11.67 18.24 6.29
CA ALA A 5 10.30 18.12 5.81
C ALA A 5 10.27 18.26 4.29
N GLN A 6 9.59 17.35 3.61
CA GLN A 6 9.48 17.30 2.15
C GLN A 6 8.02 17.26 1.72
N SER A 7 7.72 17.80 0.55
CA SER A 7 6.40 17.61 -0.09
C SER A 7 6.33 16.20 -0.68
N ARG A 8 5.70 15.29 0.05
CA ARG A 8 5.65 13.85 -0.27
C ARG A 8 4.24 13.27 -0.30
N THR A 9 3.26 14.16 -0.46
CA THR A 9 1.84 13.80 -0.50
C THR A 9 1.26 14.09 -1.87
N ALA A 10 0.64 13.09 -2.47
CA ALA A 10 -0.15 13.19 -3.69
C ALA A 10 -1.62 13.01 -3.37
N ILE A 11 -2.49 13.72 -4.08
CA ILE A 11 -3.95 13.66 -3.92
C ILE A 11 -4.52 13.11 -5.22
N LEU A 12 -5.17 11.96 -5.15
CA LEU A 12 -5.94 11.41 -6.25
C LEU A 12 -7.33 12.01 -6.24
N ARG A 13 -7.79 12.51 -7.38
CA ARG A 13 -9.12 13.10 -7.56
C ARG A 13 -9.90 12.37 -8.65
N ASN A 14 -11.22 12.48 -8.60
CA ASN A 14 -12.14 11.86 -9.54
C ASN A 14 -12.16 10.32 -9.45
N LEU A 15 -11.93 9.78 -8.24
CA LEU A 15 -12.13 8.37 -7.96
C LEU A 15 -13.62 7.99 -8.08
N SER A 16 -13.90 6.75 -8.43
CA SER A 16 -15.26 6.22 -8.33
C SER A 16 -15.65 6.06 -6.87
N SER A 17 -16.90 6.38 -6.53
CA SER A 17 -17.45 6.12 -5.19
C SER A 17 -17.47 4.63 -4.81
N LEU A 18 -17.31 3.75 -5.78
CA LEU A 18 -17.21 2.29 -5.61
C LEU A 18 -15.76 1.80 -5.60
N SER A 19 -14.78 2.70 -5.65
CA SER A 19 -13.36 2.30 -5.57
C SER A 19 -13.08 1.63 -4.23
N SER A 20 -12.31 0.55 -4.28
CA SER A 20 -11.79 -0.12 -3.11
C SER A 20 -10.37 0.38 -2.80
N LEU A 21 -9.90 0.15 -1.58
CA LEU A 21 -8.51 0.43 -1.22
C LEU A 21 -7.54 -0.32 -2.13
N SER A 22 -7.86 -1.56 -2.50
CA SER A 22 -7.07 -2.37 -3.44
C SER A 22 -6.98 -1.72 -4.83
N THR A 23 -8.08 -1.15 -5.31
CA THR A 23 -8.10 -0.39 -6.57
C THR A 23 -7.16 0.81 -6.49
N ILE A 24 -7.22 1.57 -5.38
CA ILE A 24 -6.35 2.74 -5.19
C ILE A 24 -4.88 2.31 -5.12
N GLN A 25 -4.57 1.24 -4.40
CA GLN A 25 -3.21 0.70 -4.32
C GLN A 25 -2.65 0.33 -5.70
N SER A 26 -3.48 -0.19 -6.61
CA SER A 26 -3.06 -0.55 -7.97
C SER A 26 -2.73 0.66 -8.85
N LEU A 27 -3.20 1.84 -8.50
CA LEU A 27 -2.95 3.08 -9.23
C LEU A 27 -1.67 3.79 -8.78
N VAL A 28 -1.09 3.38 -7.64
CA VAL A 28 0.04 4.07 -7.00
C VAL A 28 1.32 3.27 -7.21
N TRP A 29 2.35 3.93 -7.72
CA TRP A 29 3.65 3.34 -8.02
C TRP A 29 4.78 4.38 -7.88
N GLY A 30 6.01 3.99 -8.12
CA GLY A 30 7.17 4.89 -8.15
C GLY A 30 7.94 5.01 -6.85
N GLY A 31 7.47 4.39 -5.77
CA GLY A 31 8.18 4.39 -4.49
C GLY A 31 7.41 3.77 -3.34
N LYS A 32 8.06 3.70 -2.20
CA LYS A 32 7.44 3.19 -0.97
C LYS A 32 6.41 4.21 -0.45
N VAL A 33 5.23 3.71 -0.10
CA VAL A 33 4.12 4.50 0.43
C VAL A 33 4.08 4.35 1.95
N GLU A 34 4.05 5.47 2.65
CA GLU A 34 3.87 5.51 4.11
C GLU A 34 2.42 5.26 4.47
N GLN A 35 1.49 5.93 3.80
CA GLN A 35 0.08 5.91 4.15
C GLN A 35 -0.80 6.18 2.93
N ILE A 36 -1.96 5.51 2.89
CA ILE A 36 -3.07 5.82 2.00
C ILE A 36 -4.27 6.16 2.88
N LEU A 37 -4.77 7.39 2.78
CA LEU A 37 -5.98 7.85 3.44
C LEU A 37 -7.10 7.87 2.40
N TYR A 38 -8.06 7.00 2.57
CA TYR A 38 -9.22 6.89 1.71
C TYR A 38 -10.46 6.58 2.56
N GLU A 39 -11.51 7.34 2.34
CA GLU A 39 -12.82 7.08 2.92
C GLU A 39 -13.75 6.50 1.83
N PRO A 40 -14.39 5.35 2.09
CA PRO A 40 -15.39 4.79 1.17
C PRO A 40 -16.44 5.84 0.79
N ARG A 41 -16.84 5.85 -0.48
CA ARG A 41 -17.77 6.82 -1.08
C ARG A 41 -17.21 8.21 -1.34
N LYS A 42 -15.99 8.53 -0.95
CA LYS A 42 -15.33 9.76 -1.39
C LYS A 42 -14.66 9.56 -2.75
N THR A 43 -14.56 10.65 -3.49
CA THR A 43 -13.95 10.67 -4.82
C THR A 43 -12.48 11.09 -4.79
N THR A 44 -11.90 11.19 -3.60
CA THR A 44 -10.52 11.60 -3.37
C THR A 44 -9.81 10.63 -2.46
N ALA A 45 -8.51 10.43 -2.70
CA ALA A 45 -7.62 9.70 -1.80
C ALA A 45 -6.31 10.46 -1.63
N ILE A 46 -5.73 10.38 -0.45
CA ILE A 46 -4.45 11.01 -0.12
C ILE A 46 -3.40 9.93 -0.01
N ILE A 47 -2.33 10.07 -0.79
CA ILE A 47 -1.21 9.13 -0.84
C ILE A 47 0.02 9.83 -0.27
N ARG A 48 0.55 9.32 0.82
CA ARG A 48 1.78 9.83 1.42
C ARG A 48 2.92 8.87 1.12
N PHE A 49 3.92 9.34 0.37
CA PHE A 49 5.13 8.57 0.07
C PHE A 49 6.13 8.66 1.22
N MET A 50 7.07 7.71 1.29
CA MET A 50 8.15 7.76 2.28
C MET A 50 9.14 8.88 2.03
N ASN A 51 9.33 9.31 0.76
CA ASN A 51 10.20 10.42 0.38
C ASN A 51 9.58 11.30 -0.70
N GLY A 52 10.07 12.54 -0.80
CA GLY A 52 9.59 13.53 -1.75
C GLY A 52 9.91 13.18 -3.21
N ASP A 53 11.06 12.56 -3.49
CA ASP A 53 11.47 12.20 -4.84
C ASP A 53 10.53 11.17 -5.47
N SER A 54 10.08 10.20 -4.67
CA SER A 54 9.07 9.21 -5.12
C SER A 54 7.74 9.88 -5.44
N CYS A 55 7.31 10.82 -4.60
CA CYS A 55 6.10 11.60 -4.83
C CYS A 55 6.21 12.42 -6.12
N GLN A 56 7.32 13.12 -6.32
CA GLN A 56 7.54 13.94 -7.51
C GLN A 56 7.59 13.11 -8.80
N ARG A 57 8.26 11.96 -8.77
CA ARG A 57 8.26 11.02 -9.92
C ARG A 57 6.86 10.53 -10.25
N PHE A 58 6.08 10.19 -9.25
CA PHE A 58 4.70 9.77 -9.45
C PHE A 58 3.85 10.87 -10.08
N ILE A 59 3.91 12.10 -9.54
CA ILE A 59 3.18 13.25 -10.07
C ILE A 59 3.61 13.59 -11.51
N ALA A 60 4.90 13.64 -11.78
CA ALA A 60 5.42 13.93 -13.12
C ALA A 60 4.95 12.90 -14.16
N ALA A 61 4.98 11.62 -13.80
CA ALA A 61 4.56 10.54 -14.68
C ALA A 61 3.03 10.45 -14.85
N THR A 62 2.26 11.05 -13.96
CA THR A 62 0.78 11.07 -13.99
C THR A 62 0.22 12.45 -14.33
N ALA A 63 1.02 13.34 -14.92
CA ALA A 63 0.62 14.70 -15.27
C ALA A 63 -0.62 14.76 -16.19
N ASN A 64 -0.81 13.75 -17.04
CA ASN A 64 -1.98 13.61 -17.92
C ASN A 64 -3.13 12.81 -17.29
N GLY A 65 -3.04 12.52 -16.00
CA GLY A 65 -3.97 11.65 -15.29
C GLY A 65 -3.71 10.16 -15.49
N ILE A 66 -4.41 9.35 -14.72
CA ILE A 66 -4.37 7.87 -14.78
C ILE A 66 -5.70 7.39 -15.34
N LYS A 67 -5.65 6.67 -16.45
CA LYS A 67 -6.85 6.05 -17.02
C LYS A 67 -7.21 4.79 -16.22
N MET A 68 -8.45 4.73 -15.72
CA MET A 68 -8.95 3.56 -15.01
C MET A 68 -9.18 2.38 -15.96
N PRO A 69 -8.63 1.20 -15.66
CA PRO A 69 -8.91 0.01 -16.46
C PRO A 69 -10.41 -0.31 -16.47
N GLY A 70 -10.99 -0.50 -17.65
CA GLY A 70 -12.40 -0.88 -17.81
C GLY A 70 -13.41 0.25 -17.53
N GLN A 71 -12.97 1.47 -17.32
CA GLN A 71 -13.84 2.64 -17.12
C GLN A 71 -13.34 3.81 -17.98
N ASP A 72 -14.30 4.57 -18.52
CA ASP A 72 -13.98 5.83 -19.21
C ASP A 72 -13.83 6.98 -18.22
N ARG A 73 -12.89 6.80 -17.30
CA ARG A 73 -12.63 7.75 -16.22
C ARG A 73 -11.12 8.01 -16.10
N ILE A 74 -10.78 9.28 -15.96
CA ILE A 74 -9.41 9.71 -15.73
C ILE A 74 -9.31 10.19 -14.29
N ILE A 75 -8.36 9.64 -13.54
CA ILE A 75 -7.99 10.06 -12.19
C ILE A 75 -6.91 11.14 -12.31
N PHE A 76 -7.17 12.30 -11.76
CA PHE A 76 -6.19 13.38 -11.69
C PHE A 76 -5.34 13.25 -10.45
N VAL A 77 -4.06 13.61 -10.57
CA VAL A 77 -3.10 13.55 -9.47
C VAL A 77 -2.56 14.96 -9.22
N ASP A 78 -2.83 15.46 -8.02
CA ASP A 78 -2.32 16.75 -7.56
C ASP A 78 -1.27 16.56 -6.48
N GLN A 79 -0.35 17.49 -6.36
CA GLN A 79 0.59 17.54 -5.24
C GLN A 79 0.02 18.37 -4.10
N ASP A 80 0.07 17.84 -2.88
CA ASP A 80 -0.05 18.69 -1.68
C ASP A 80 1.31 19.37 -1.46
N PRO A 81 1.37 20.71 -1.56
CA PRO A 81 2.61 21.45 -1.39
C PRO A 81 3.11 21.47 0.06
N SER A 82 2.26 21.08 1.01
CA SER A 82 2.59 21.11 2.44
C SER A 82 3.71 20.11 2.75
N PRO A 83 4.87 20.58 3.22
CA PRO A 83 5.95 19.68 3.61
C PRO A 83 5.58 18.92 4.88
N ASN A 84 5.91 17.63 4.92
CA ASN A 84 5.76 16.85 6.13
C ASN A 84 7.02 16.03 6.44
N SER A 85 7.31 15.86 7.72
CA SER A 85 8.37 14.97 8.18
C SER A 85 7.94 13.52 8.05
N SER A 86 8.87 12.64 7.77
CA SER A 86 8.64 11.20 7.84
C SER A 86 8.71 10.72 9.30
N ASN A 87 8.00 9.65 9.59
CA ASN A 87 8.13 8.96 10.86
C ASN A 87 9.48 8.22 10.89
N ASP A 88 10.40 8.66 11.75
CA ASP A 88 11.75 8.09 11.85
C ASP A 88 11.74 6.63 12.30
N LEU A 89 10.80 6.24 13.16
CA LEU A 89 10.62 4.86 13.56
C LEU A 89 10.22 3.98 12.37
N LEU A 90 9.27 4.43 11.57
CA LEU A 90 8.83 3.70 10.37
C LEU A 90 9.95 3.63 9.34
N ARG A 91 10.72 4.70 9.16
CA ARG A 91 11.89 4.71 8.29
C ARG A 91 12.92 3.67 8.76
N GLY A 92 13.26 3.66 10.03
CA GLY A 92 14.18 2.67 10.60
C GLY A 92 13.71 1.23 10.40
N LEU A 93 12.40 0.96 10.54
CA LEU A 93 11.83 -0.36 10.26
C LEU A 93 11.96 -0.74 8.79
N ILE A 94 11.72 0.19 7.87
CA ILE A 94 11.86 -0.05 6.42
C ILE A 94 13.33 -0.29 6.04
N ASP A 95 14.25 0.45 6.62
CA ASP A 95 15.70 0.30 6.40
C ASP A 95 16.19 -1.07 6.91
N MET A 96 15.57 -1.59 7.98
CA MET A 96 15.78 -2.96 8.47
C MET A 96 15.07 -4.04 7.64
N GLY A 97 14.44 -3.70 6.52
CA GLY A 97 13.78 -4.64 5.62
C GLY A 97 12.32 -4.92 5.93
N ALA A 98 11.67 -4.14 6.78
CA ALA A 98 10.23 -4.28 7.01
C ALA A 98 9.44 -4.05 5.70
N THR A 99 8.48 -4.92 5.44
CA THR A 99 7.60 -4.83 4.27
C THR A 99 6.13 -4.95 4.69
N ARG A 100 5.24 -4.43 3.85
CA ARG A 100 3.79 -4.60 4.03
C ARG A 100 3.27 -5.92 3.48
N CYS A 101 4.06 -6.57 2.64
CA CYS A 101 3.69 -7.82 1.98
C CYS A 101 4.70 -8.89 2.35
N ILE A 102 4.24 -10.00 2.86
CA ILE A 102 5.05 -11.18 3.11
C ILE A 102 4.63 -12.26 2.11
N ARG A 103 5.60 -12.84 1.45
CA ARG A 103 5.41 -14.01 0.60
C ARG A 103 5.94 -15.23 1.34
N ALA A 104 5.04 -16.15 1.67
CA ALA A 104 5.42 -17.47 2.16
C ALA A 104 5.49 -18.44 0.97
N VAL A 105 6.58 -19.16 0.86
CA VAL A 105 6.81 -20.19 -0.17
C VAL A 105 6.90 -21.53 0.52
N GLY A 106 6.23 -22.55 -0.03
CA GLY A 106 6.26 -23.90 0.55
C GLY A 106 5.39 -24.06 1.79
N ALA A 107 4.38 -23.21 1.97
CA ALA A 107 3.35 -23.45 2.97
C ALA A 107 2.50 -24.64 2.53
N ASP A 108 2.24 -25.59 3.45
CA ASP A 108 1.41 -26.74 3.16
C ASP A 108 0.00 -26.30 2.74
N GLU A 109 -0.54 -26.95 1.70
CA GLU A 109 -1.89 -26.66 1.20
C GLU A 109 -2.97 -26.86 2.27
N ASP A 110 -2.67 -27.69 3.26
CA ASP A 110 -3.57 -28.05 4.37
C ASP A 110 -3.59 -27.00 5.51
N TRP A 111 -2.81 -25.93 5.41
CA TRP A 111 -2.83 -24.90 6.43
C TRP A 111 -4.13 -24.10 6.33
N PRO A 112 -5.01 -24.19 7.34
CA PRO A 112 -6.25 -23.42 7.33
C PRO A 112 -5.93 -21.92 7.40
N GLU A 113 -6.78 -21.14 6.78
CA GLU A 113 -6.64 -19.66 6.75
C GLU A 113 -6.45 -19.04 8.14
N ASN A 114 -7.13 -19.59 9.15
CA ASN A 114 -7.00 -19.16 10.55
C ASN A 114 -5.58 -19.35 11.10
N SER A 115 -4.87 -20.41 10.71
CA SER A 115 -3.48 -20.64 11.11
C SER A 115 -2.56 -19.65 10.45
N LEU A 116 -2.75 -19.36 9.17
CA LEU A 116 -2.00 -18.34 8.43
C LEU A 116 -2.25 -16.94 9.02
N LEU A 117 -3.48 -16.61 9.35
CA LEU A 117 -3.84 -15.35 10.03
C LEU A 117 -3.18 -15.24 11.40
N SER A 118 -3.14 -16.32 12.17
CA SER A 118 -2.50 -16.35 13.48
C SER A 118 -1.00 -16.10 13.40
N VAL A 119 -0.32 -16.71 12.43
CA VAL A 119 1.11 -16.49 12.18
C VAL A 119 1.35 -15.05 11.74
N ALA A 120 0.52 -14.54 10.84
CA ALA A 120 0.64 -13.18 10.32
C ALA A 120 0.43 -12.11 11.38
N ARG A 121 -0.54 -12.32 12.28
CA ARG A 121 -0.82 -11.41 13.40
C ARG A 121 0.28 -11.39 14.44
N GLY A 122 1.04 -12.48 14.56
CA GLY A 122 2.14 -12.61 15.52
C GLY A 122 1.69 -12.70 16.97
N ARG A 123 2.67 -12.92 17.86
CA ARG A 123 2.40 -12.97 19.31
C ARG A 123 2.34 -11.55 19.89
N GLY A 124 1.31 -11.24 20.64
CA GLY A 124 1.22 -10.11 21.57
C GLY A 124 0.63 -8.80 21.07
N LYS A 125 0.79 -8.41 19.83
CA LYS A 125 0.09 -7.23 19.25
C LYS A 125 -0.56 -7.63 17.94
N ALA A 126 -1.88 -7.47 17.86
CA ALA A 126 -2.64 -7.77 16.67
C ALA A 126 -2.17 -6.88 15.51
N ARG A 127 -1.39 -7.44 14.60
CA ARG A 127 -1.18 -6.83 13.29
C ARG A 127 -2.47 -6.96 12.52
N VAL A 128 -2.87 -5.88 11.87
CA VAL A 128 -4.06 -5.94 11.01
C VAL A 128 -3.65 -6.53 9.68
N VAL A 129 -4.20 -7.69 9.37
CA VAL A 129 -4.02 -8.37 8.10
C VAL A 129 -5.17 -7.98 7.18
N ASP A 130 -4.86 -7.34 6.06
CA ASP A 130 -5.86 -6.92 5.08
C ASP A 130 -6.43 -8.15 4.36
N ARG A 131 -5.56 -8.97 3.80
CA ARG A 131 -5.98 -10.19 3.10
C ARG A 131 -4.85 -11.19 2.96
N ILE A 132 -5.23 -12.45 2.76
CA ILE A 132 -4.35 -13.54 2.35
C ILE A 132 -4.77 -13.94 0.94
N VAL A 133 -3.82 -13.97 0.01
CA VAL A 133 -4.04 -14.44 -1.35
C VAL A 133 -3.23 -15.70 -1.56
N GLN A 134 -3.89 -16.78 -1.92
CA GLN A 134 -3.26 -18.04 -2.31
C GLN A 134 -3.21 -18.11 -3.84
N GLY A 135 -2.05 -18.48 -4.39
CA GLY A 135 -1.87 -18.65 -5.83
C GLY A 135 -0.98 -19.84 -6.15
N LYS A 136 -1.22 -20.45 -7.31
CA LYS A 136 -0.34 -21.48 -7.87
C LYS A 136 0.65 -20.85 -8.83
N ASP A 137 1.88 -21.40 -8.89
CA ASP A 137 2.86 -20.94 -9.88
C ASP A 137 2.43 -21.32 -11.30
N ARG A 138 2.91 -20.56 -12.28
CA ARG A 138 2.63 -20.78 -13.72
C ARG A 138 3.04 -22.15 -14.22
N ASN A 139 3.91 -22.85 -13.51
CA ASN A 139 4.46 -24.16 -13.91
C ASN A 139 3.66 -25.35 -13.36
N GLY A 140 2.51 -25.15 -12.72
CA GLY A 140 1.68 -26.25 -12.23
C GLY A 140 2.29 -27.08 -11.11
N VAL A 141 3.49 -26.76 -10.65
CA VAL A 141 4.10 -27.33 -9.45
C VAL A 141 3.44 -26.65 -8.27
N CYS A 142 2.92 -27.41 -7.32
CA CYS A 142 2.23 -26.95 -6.12
C CYS A 142 3.15 -26.13 -5.21
N ASP A 143 3.55 -24.95 -5.63
CA ASP A 143 4.07 -23.93 -4.74
C ASP A 143 2.91 -23.02 -4.40
N VAL A 144 2.25 -23.31 -3.30
CA VAL A 144 1.24 -22.42 -2.71
C VAL A 144 1.95 -21.13 -2.36
N ARG A 145 1.77 -20.13 -3.19
CA ARG A 145 2.26 -18.78 -2.93
C ARG A 145 1.16 -18.02 -2.24
N SER A 146 1.18 -18.05 -0.91
CA SER A 146 0.33 -17.19 -0.11
C SER A 146 0.96 -15.80 -0.08
N PHE A 147 0.25 -14.80 -0.60
CA PHE A 147 0.62 -13.40 -0.43
C PHE A 147 -0.13 -12.88 0.80
N LEU A 148 0.63 -12.54 1.82
CA LEU A 148 0.11 -11.94 3.03
C LEU A 148 0.28 -10.43 2.90
N TYR A 149 -0.82 -9.70 2.75
CA TYR A 149 -0.81 -8.25 2.86
C TYR A 149 -1.04 -7.87 4.33
N ILE A 150 0.01 -7.42 5.00
CA ILE A 150 -0.10 -6.86 6.33
C ILE A 150 -0.29 -5.36 6.16
N HIS A 151 -1.49 -4.88 6.43
CA HIS A 151 -1.76 -3.46 6.52
C HIS A 151 -1.43 -3.01 7.94
N TRP A 152 -0.41 -2.17 8.06
CA TRP A 152 -0.14 -1.49 9.32
C TRP A 152 -1.12 -0.32 9.42
N LEU A 153 -2.23 -0.51 10.13
CA LEU A 153 -2.98 0.62 10.64
C LEU A 153 -2.18 1.15 11.83
N THR A 154 -1.65 2.36 11.70
CA THR A 154 -1.25 3.11 12.89
C THR A 154 -2.50 3.30 13.74
N PRO A 155 -2.48 2.96 15.03
CA PRO A 155 -3.60 3.29 15.89
C PRO A 155 -3.76 4.81 15.84
N THR A 156 -4.95 5.24 15.42
CA THR A 156 -5.40 6.62 15.61
C THR A 156 -5.44 6.84 17.11
N GLY A 157 -4.47 7.61 17.60
CA GLY A 157 -4.52 8.16 18.95
C GLY A 157 -5.63 9.19 19.10
#